data_c5264dacd6bdde9ad828b73d6e054e9b
#
_entry.id   c5264dacd6bdde9ad828b73d6e054e9b
#
_cell.length_a   1.000
_cell.length_b   1.000
_cell.length_c   1.000
_cell.angle_alpha   90.00
_cell.angle_beta   90.00
_cell.angle_gamma   90.00
#
_symmetry.space_group_name_H-M   'P 1'
#
loop_
_entity.id
_entity.type
_entity.pdbx_description
1 polymer ?
#
loop_
_entity_poly.entity_id
_entity_poly.type
_entity_poly.pdbx_seq_one_letter_code
_entity_poly.pdbx_strand_id
1 'polypeptide(L)'
;MAEIAIVMATYNGERFLREQIDSILDNSFKDIELHICDDGSTDGTEAIAKDYQEKNPGKVFFHKNEKNLRVIKNFLVNVKKFDASYYMFCDQDDFWLPQKIEHTLEFMKKTENGQKDIPTVVFGDAKMVDVNLKEYHPSFQKLNNLDTTKLDLCHLAMENKLIGCTVMFNRALWEKLDNFPEKIKMHDWWIALVGASFGKVAFLDEPLLLYRQHGGNQVGGVSEMEYIRRNITKLGEQRQALYDNCRQAKVFVDNYREQLSEEQVRLLDMFGNAPEQNWFKRHYQVFHYGFKKTGFVRNFGTFVLL
;
A
#
# COMPACT_ATOMS: atom_id res chain seq x y z
N MET A 1 24.77 -5.69 -4.12
CA MET A 1 23.53 -4.92 -3.93
C MET A 1 22.66 -5.20 -5.16
N ALA A 2 21.52 -5.83 -4.96
CA ALA A 2 20.58 -6.09 -6.06
C ALA A 2 19.91 -4.80 -6.54
N GLU A 3 19.37 -4.81 -7.76
CA GLU A 3 18.60 -3.67 -8.29
C GLU A 3 17.30 -3.48 -7.48
N ILE A 4 16.66 -4.59 -7.03
CA ILE A 4 15.39 -4.54 -6.31
C ILE A 4 15.48 -5.30 -4.98
N ALA A 5 15.10 -4.65 -3.88
CA ALA A 5 14.81 -5.29 -2.60
C ALA A 5 13.31 -5.55 -2.45
N ILE A 6 12.93 -6.80 -2.27
CA ILE A 6 11.54 -7.23 -1.99
C ILE A 6 11.43 -7.49 -0.50
N VAL A 7 10.57 -6.74 0.19
CA VAL A 7 10.31 -6.92 1.62
C VAL A 7 9.02 -7.69 1.79
N MET A 8 9.12 -8.93 2.29
CA MET A 8 7.98 -9.79 2.59
C MET A 8 7.71 -9.77 4.09
N ALA A 9 6.52 -9.32 4.50
CA ALA A 9 6.09 -9.41 5.89
C ALA A 9 5.42 -10.76 6.15
N THR A 10 5.87 -11.48 7.20
CA THR A 10 5.30 -12.78 7.57
C THR A 10 4.86 -12.82 9.02
N TYR A 11 3.72 -13.50 9.26
CA TYR A 11 3.22 -13.88 10.57
C TYR A 11 2.26 -15.05 10.45
N ASN A 12 2.64 -16.25 10.94
CA ASN A 12 1.87 -17.50 10.86
C ASN A 12 1.37 -17.79 9.42
N GLY A 13 2.30 -17.78 8.46
CA GLY A 13 2.04 -17.90 7.03
C GLY A 13 2.37 -19.25 6.42
N GLU A 14 2.67 -20.29 7.21
CA GLU A 14 3.19 -21.59 6.73
C GLU A 14 2.39 -22.18 5.57
N ARG A 15 1.08 -21.91 5.54
CA ARG A 15 0.16 -22.49 4.57
C ARG A 15 0.43 -22.06 3.12
N PHE A 16 0.81 -20.80 2.90
CA PHE A 16 0.92 -20.22 1.57
C PHE A 16 2.35 -19.78 1.23
N LEU A 17 3.21 -19.66 2.24
CA LEU A 17 4.53 -19.03 2.12
C LEU A 17 5.41 -19.68 1.04
N ARG A 18 5.39 -21.02 0.90
CA ARG A 18 6.19 -21.71 -0.13
C ARG A 18 5.78 -21.28 -1.53
N GLU A 19 4.48 -21.33 -1.80
CA GLU A 19 3.93 -20.96 -3.11
C GLU A 19 4.22 -19.50 -3.45
N GLN A 20 4.14 -18.59 -2.46
CA GLN A 20 4.48 -17.20 -2.63
C GLN A 20 5.97 -17.00 -2.92
N ILE A 21 6.88 -17.62 -2.18
CA ILE A 21 8.33 -17.51 -2.42
C ILE A 21 8.68 -18.07 -3.80
N ASP A 22 8.16 -19.24 -4.15
CA ASP A 22 8.40 -19.86 -5.46
C ASP A 22 7.97 -18.92 -6.60
N SER A 23 6.79 -18.30 -6.49
CA SER A 23 6.29 -17.36 -7.50
C SER A 23 7.18 -16.13 -7.70
N ILE A 24 7.87 -15.67 -6.64
CA ILE A 24 8.85 -14.57 -6.72
C ILE A 24 10.14 -15.04 -7.40
N LEU A 25 10.67 -16.21 -6.98
CA LEU A 25 11.92 -16.75 -7.50
C LEU A 25 11.80 -17.14 -8.99
N ASP A 26 10.60 -17.53 -9.42
CA ASP A 26 10.29 -17.88 -10.81
C ASP A 26 10.04 -16.67 -11.73
N ASN A 27 9.96 -15.44 -11.17
CA ASN A 27 9.81 -14.24 -12.00
C ASN A 27 10.91 -14.11 -13.06
N SER A 28 10.58 -13.48 -14.20
CA SER A 28 11.51 -13.26 -15.33
C SER A 28 12.73 -12.40 -14.95
N PHE A 29 12.54 -11.38 -14.13
CA PHE A 29 13.61 -10.52 -13.63
C PHE A 29 14.32 -11.17 -12.44
N LYS A 30 15.67 -11.23 -12.45
CA LYS A 30 16.47 -12.03 -11.51
C LYS A 30 17.36 -11.25 -10.56
N ASP A 31 17.61 -9.96 -10.81
CA ASP A 31 18.46 -9.11 -9.94
C ASP A 31 17.65 -8.57 -8.75
N ILE A 32 17.29 -9.49 -7.86
CA ILE A 32 16.47 -9.25 -6.67
C ILE A 32 17.11 -9.82 -5.41
N GLU A 33 16.84 -9.17 -4.28
CA GLU A 33 16.98 -9.73 -2.94
C GLU A 33 15.60 -9.83 -2.28
N LEU A 34 15.23 -11.03 -1.82
CA LEU A 34 13.99 -11.27 -1.08
C LEU A 34 14.30 -11.31 0.42
N HIS A 35 13.80 -10.32 1.15
CA HIS A 35 13.93 -10.18 2.59
C HIS A 35 12.64 -10.59 3.28
N ILE A 36 12.62 -11.77 3.89
CA ILE A 36 11.49 -12.32 4.64
C ILE A 36 11.58 -11.82 6.08
N CYS A 37 10.68 -10.94 6.49
CA CYS A 37 10.66 -10.28 7.79
C CYS A 37 9.57 -10.86 8.67
N ASP A 38 9.94 -11.81 9.54
CA ASP A 38 9.02 -12.55 10.39
C ASP A 38 8.70 -11.82 11.70
N ASP A 39 7.42 -11.69 11.97
CA ASP A 39 6.87 -10.92 13.11
C ASP A 39 6.59 -11.79 14.35
N GLY A 40 7.38 -12.88 14.51
CA GLY A 40 7.28 -13.79 15.64
C GLY A 40 6.27 -14.92 15.41
N SER A 41 6.32 -15.57 14.25
CA SER A 41 5.49 -16.73 13.93
C SER A 41 5.70 -17.88 14.92
N THR A 42 4.64 -18.63 15.15
CA THR A 42 4.62 -19.81 16.05
C THR A 42 4.34 -21.13 15.32
N ASP A 43 4.09 -21.06 14.01
CA ASP A 43 3.90 -22.18 13.09
C ASP A 43 5.19 -22.52 12.30
N GLY A 44 5.11 -23.23 11.20
CA GLY A 44 6.23 -23.63 10.35
C GLY A 44 6.87 -22.49 9.53
N THR A 45 6.41 -21.24 9.62
CA THR A 45 6.87 -20.10 8.80
C THR A 45 8.39 -19.90 8.88
N GLU A 46 8.96 -19.87 10.09
CA GLU A 46 10.40 -19.68 10.29
C GLU A 46 11.23 -20.78 9.65
N ALA A 47 10.80 -22.05 9.81
CA ALA A 47 11.47 -23.19 9.24
C ALA A 47 11.47 -23.16 7.71
N ILE A 48 10.34 -22.77 7.10
CA ILE A 48 10.20 -22.59 5.66
C ILE A 48 11.14 -21.49 5.16
N ALA A 49 11.13 -20.31 5.78
CA ALA A 49 11.95 -19.19 5.35
C ALA A 49 13.45 -19.48 5.42
N LYS A 50 13.92 -20.17 6.47
CA LYS A 50 15.31 -20.60 6.61
C LYS A 50 15.70 -21.64 5.56
N ASP A 51 14.84 -22.61 5.23
CA ASP A 51 15.07 -23.57 4.16
C ASP A 51 15.28 -22.89 2.80
N TYR A 52 14.46 -21.87 2.49
CA TYR A 52 14.65 -21.06 1.27
C TYR A 52 15.94 -20.22 1.29
N GLN A 53 16.31 -19.64 2.42
CA GLN A 53 17.58 -18.93 2.56
C GLN A 53 18.79 -19.83 2.32
N GLU A 54 18.79 -21.06 2.88
CA GLU A 54 19.85 -22.03 2.69
C GLU A 54 19.98 -22.51 1.23
N LYS A 55 18.84 -22.68 0.54
CA LYS A 55 18.81 -23.10 -0.87
C LYS A 55 19.09 -21.99 -1.86
N ASN A 56 18.95 -20.71 -1.44
CA ASN A 56 19.13 -19.54 -2.30
C ASN A 56 20.05 -18.50 -1.65
N PRO A 57 21.34 -18.87 -1.39
CA PRO A 57 22.28 -17.97 -0.73
C PRO A 57 22.53 -16.72 -1.55
N GLY A 58 22.56 -15.57 -0.88
CA GLY A 58 22.73 -14.26 -1.53
C GLY A 58 21.50 -13.72 -2.25
N LYS A 59 20.36 -14.45 -2.21
CA LYS A 59 19.10 -14.03 -2.87
C LYS A 59 17.91 -14.00 -1.93
N VAL A 60 17.84 -14.93 -0.97
CA VAL A 60 16.77 -14.98 0.05
C VAL A 60 17.41 -14.78 1.42
N PHE A 61 16.85 -13.87 2.20
CA PHE A 61 17.32 -13.50 3.52
C PHE A 61 16.17 -13.58 4.52
N PHE A 62 16.39 -14.28 5.64
CA PHE A 62 15.42 -14.37 6.72
C PHE A 62 15.80 -13.41 7.85
N HIS A 63 14.83 -12.63 8.31
CA HIS A 63 14.95 -11.67 9.41
C HIS A 63 13.84 -11.90 10.42
N LYS A 64 14.20 -12.19 11.67
CA LYS A 64 13.23 -12.28 12.76
C LYS A 64 13.17 -10.97 13.51
N ASN A 65 11.99 -10.41 13.66
CA ASN A 65 11.79 -9.22 14.48
C ASN A 65 11.96 -9.57 15.98
N GLU A 66 12.60 -8.70 16.76
CA GLU A 66 12.76 -8.88 18.20
C GLU A 66 11.43 -8.89 18.96
N LYS A 67 10.42 -8.22 18.42
CA LYS A 67 9.05 -8.15 18.93
C LYS A 67 8.07 -8.06 17.78
N ASN A 68 6.80 -8.40 18.03
CA ASN A 68 5.76 -8.24 17.02
C ASN A 68 5.52 -6.75 16.71
N LEU A 69 5.82 -6.35 15.48
CA LEU A 69 5.71 -4.98 14.97
C LEU A 69 4.33 -4.70 14.36
N ARG A 70 3.56 -5.75 14.10
CA ARG A 70 2.34 -5.73 13.28
C ARG A 70 2.64 -5.30 11.83
N VAL A 71 1.69 -5.56 10.92
CA VAL A 71 1.89 -5.44 9.47
C VAL A 71 2.50 -4.10 9.03
N ILE A 72 1.97 -2.97 9.48
CA ILE A 72 2.41 -1.64 9.05
C ILE A 72 3.88 -1.38 9.40
N LYS A 73 4.24 -1.60 10.66
CA LYS A 73 5.62 -1.37 11.11
C LYS A 73 6.57 -2.45 10.60
N ASN A 74 6.09 -3.68 10.39
CA ASN A 74 6.91 -4.75 9.82
C ASN A 74 7.41 -4.34 8.42
N PHE A 75 6.57 -3.79 7.56
CA PHE A 75 7.00 -3.25 6.26
C PHE A 75 7.89 -2.01 6.40
N LEU A 76 7.40 -0.97 7.07
CA LEU A 76 8.05 0.34 7.05
C LEU A 76 9.39 0.38 7.80
N VAL A 77 9.52 -0.36 8.91
CA VAL A 77 10.78 -0.42 9.67
C VAL A 77 11.80 -1.31 8.97
N ASN A 78 11.35 -2.45 8.44
CA ASN A 78 12.29 -3.39 7.82
C ASN A 78 12.80 -2.90 6.47
N VAL A 79 11.97 -2.23 5.64
CA VAL A 79 12.44 -1.70 4.35
C VAL A 79 13.61 -0.72 4.51
N LYS A 80 13.72 -0.03 5.64
CA LYS A 80 14.83 0.90 5.93
C LYS A 80 16.16 0.21 6.22
N LYS A 81 16.15 -1.10 6.44
CA LYS A 81 17.37 -1.90 6.70
C LYS A 81 18.09 -2.33 5.43
N PHE A 82 17.43 -2.24 4.28
CA PHE A 82 17.92 -2.80 3.02
C PHE A 82 18.26 -1.67 2.06
N ASP A 83 19.30 -1.90 1.25
CA ASP A 83 19.85 -0.92 0.33
C ASP A 83 19.70 -1.43 -1.11
N ALA A 84 18.89 -0.74 -1.91
CA ALA A 84 18.60 -1.07 -3.30
C ALA A 84 18.24 0.18 -4.12
N SER A 85 18.15 0.04 -5.44
CA SER A 85 17.65 1.11 -6.31
C SER A 85 16.11 1.23 -6.24
N TYR A 86 15.45 0.09 -6.10
CA TYR A 86 13.98 -0.01 -6.03
C TYR A 86 13.55 -0.96 -4.94
N TYR A 87 12.35 -0.76 -4.42
CA TYR A 87 11.77 -1.54 -3.33
C TYR A 87 10.37 -1.99 -3.70
N MET A 88 10.03 -3.22 -3.32
CA MET A 88 8.69 -3.78 -3.45
C MET A 88 8.22 -4.35 -2.12
N PHE A 89 6.92 -4.28 -1.86
CA PHE A 89 6.31 -5.00 -0.74
C PHE A 89 5.63 -6.28 -1.22
N CYS A 90 5.61 -7.26 -0.34
CA CYS A 90 5.04 -8.56 -0.60
C CYS A 90 4.32 -9.10 0.63
N ASP A 91 3.06 -9.50 0.47
CA ASP A 91 2.35 -10.28 1.47
C ASP A 91 2.75 -11.77 1.33
N GLN A 92 2.54 -12.56 2.38
CA GLN A 92 3.02 -13.96 2.47
C GLN A 92 2.14 -14.99 1.74
N ASP A 93 0.99 -14.58 1.20
CA ASP A 93 -0.13 -15.45 0.86
C ASP A 93 -0.72 -15.22 -0.55
N ASP A 94 -0.08 -14.38 -1.34
CA ASP A 94 -0.45 -14.12 -2.74
C ASP A 94 0.27 -15.07 -3.73
N PHE A 95 0.16 -14.77 -5.02
CA PHE A 95 0.92 -15.43 -6.08
C PHE A 95 1.32 -14.41 -7.15
N TRP A 96 2.62 -14.21 -7.39
CA TRP A 96 3.13 -13.29 -8.38
C TRP A 96 3.17 -13.90 -9.77
N LEU A 97 2.62 -13.20 -10.76
CA LEU A 97 2.73 -13.64 -12.15
C LEU A 97 4.18 -13.47 -12.67
N PRO A 98 4.63 -14.31 -13.62
CA PRO A 98 6.05 -14.38 -14.01
C PRO A 98 6.69 -13.07 -14.47
N GLN A 99 5.92 -12.14 -15.04
CA GLN A 99 6.42 -10.86 -15.54
C GLN A 99 6.22 -9.69 -14.57
N LYS A 100 5.71 -9.94 -13.35
CA LYS A 100 5.35 -8.88 -12.41
C LYS A 100 6.49 -7.90 -12.15
N ILE A 101 7.65 -8.40 -11.79
CA ILE A 101 8.80 -7.55 -11.45
C ILE A 101 9.26 -6.76 -12.66
N GLU A 102 9.44 -7.42 -13.81
CA GLU A 102 9.93 -6.82 -15.04
C GLU A 102 9.02 -5.69 -15.53
N HIS A 103 7.72 -5.96 -15.74
CA HIS A 103 6.76 -4.96 -16.21
C HIS A 103 6.61 -3.79 -15.22
N THR A 104 6.62 -4.07 -13.90
CA THR A 104 6.55 -3.01 -12.89
C THR A 104 7.81 -2.14 -12.93
N LEU A 105 9.00 -2.73 -13.11
CA LEU A 105 10.27 -2.01 -13.22
C LEU A 105 10.34 -1.16 -14.50
N GLU A 106 9.91 -1.70 -15.63
CA GLU A 106 9.83 -0.95 -16.88
C GLU A 106 8.90 0.25 -16.75
N PHE A 107 7.73 0.06 -16.15
CA PHE A 107 6.78 1.13 -15.90
C PHE A 107 7.33 2.17 -14.92
N MET A 108 8.06 1.75 -13.87
CA MET A 108 8.76 2.63 -12.95
C MET A 108 9.77 3.49 -13.69
N LYS A 109 10.68 2.89 -14.48
CA LYS A 109 11.69 3.60 -15.26
C LYS A 109 11.08 4.59 -16.26
N LYS A 110 9.95 4.22 -16.88
CA LYS A 110 9.17 5.11 -17.75
C LYS A 110 8.58 6.29 -16.99
N THR A 111 8.04 6.06 -15.81
CA THR A 111 7.43 7.09 -14.93
C THR A 111 8.49 8.07 -14.42
N GLU A 112 9.65 7.56 -14.03
CA GLU A 112 10.80 8.39 -13.66
C GLU A 112 11.25 9.28 -14.80
N ASN A 113 11.23 8.79 -16.02
CA ASN A 113 11.70 9.50 -17.21
C ASN A 113 13.11 10.09 -17.01
N GLY A 114 14.03 9.29 -16.48
CA GLY A 114 15.41 9.66 -16.15
C GLY A 114 15.59 10.46 -14.85
N GLN A 115 14.52 10.90 -14.19
CA GLN A 115 14.54 11.71 -12.96
C GLN A 115 14.52 10.82 -11.71
N LYS A 116 15.60 10.06 -11.48
CA LYS A 116 15.68 9.11 -10.35
C LYS A 116 15.70 9.76 -8.97
N ASP A 117 16.04 11.05 -8.89
CA ASP A 117 16.07 11.81 -7.63
C ASP A 117 14.68 12.32 -7.20
N ILE A 118 13.66 12.12 -8.01
CA ILE A 118 12.28 12.45 -7.68
C ILE A 118 11.62 11.23 -7.01
N PRO A 119 11.09 11.37 -5.78
CA PRO A 119 10.33 10.32 -5.11
C PRO A 119 9.24 9.78 -6.01
N THR A 120 9.30 8.51 -6.39
CA THR A 120 8.35 7.90 -7.30
C THR A 120 7.84 6.59 -6.74
N VAL A 121 6.53 6.41 -6.77
CA VAL A 121 5.85 5.13 -6.50
C VAL A 121 4.95 4.77 -7.66
N VAL A 122 5.02 3.51 -8.07
CA VAL A 122 4.08 2.91 -9.02
C VAL A 122 3.36 1.74 -8.34
N PHE A 123 2.15 1.46 -8.77
CA PHE A 123 1.39 0.32 -8.29
C PHE A 123 0.56 -0.29 -9.43
N GLY A 124 0.32 -1.59 -9.35
CA GLY A 124 -0.46 -2.31 -10.35
C GLY A 124 -1.84 -2.71 -9.86
N ASP A 125 -2.57 -3.42 -10.71
CA ASP A 125 -3.81 -4.11 -10.36
C ASP A 125 -3.53 -5.56 -9.91
N ALA A 126 -4.55 -6.23 -9.41
CA ALA A 126 -4.50 -7.62 -8.99
C ALA A 126 -5.76 -8.38 -9.44
N LYS A 127 -5.60 -9.64 -9.83
CA LYS A 127 -6.72 -10.56 -10.00
C LYS A 127 -7.15 -11.11 -8.65
N MET A 128 -8.43 -11.13 -8.38
CA MET A 128 -8.99 -11.66 -7.15
C MET A 128 -9.19 -13.16 -7.28
N VAL A 129 -8.57 -13.93 -6.38
CA VAL A 129 -8.63 -15.39 -6.39
C VAL A 129 -9.05 -15.96 -5.04
N ASP A 130 -9.61 -17.17 -5.04
CA ASP A 130 -9.90 -17.91 -3.83
C ASP A 130 -8.63 -18.59 -3.25
N VAL A 131 -8.80 -19.35 -2.18
CA VAL A 131 -7.70 -20.08 -1.51
C VAL A 131 -6.95 -21.06 -2.41
N ASN A 132 -7.55 -21.49 -3.52
CA ASN A 132 -7.02 -22.44 -4.49
C ASN A 132 -6.55 -21.75 -5.78
N LEU A 133 -6.35 -20.43 -5.77
CA LEU A 133 -5.98 -19.59 -6.92
C LEU A 133 -7.03 -19.56 -8.05
N LYS A 134 -8.27 -19.95 -7.79
CA LYS A 134 -9.35 -19.83 -8.77
C LYS A 134 -9.81 -18.39 -8.85
N GLU A 135 -9.62 -17.76 -10.03
CA GLU A 135 -10.05 -16.38 -10.28
C GLU A 135 -11.58 -16.26 -10.20
N TYR A 136 -12.05 -15.25 -9.46
CA TYR A 136 -13.46 -14.88 -9.40
C TYR A 136 -13.71 -13.42 -9.82
N HIS A 137 -12.65 -12.56 -9.88
CA HIS A 137 -12.74 -11.22 -10.46
C HIS A 137 -11.39 -10.80 -11.05
N PRO A 138 -11.36 -10.25 -12.29
CA PRO A 138 -10.12 -9.97 -13.01
C PRO A 138 -9.38 -8.72 -12.53
N SER A 139 -9.96 -7.89 -11.66
CA SER A 139 -9.38 -6.61 -11.24
C SER A 139 -9.85 -6.22 -9.85
N PHE A 140 -8.92 -5.99 -8.94
CA PHE A 140 -9.20 -5.43 -7.61
C PHE A 140 -9.72 -4.00 -7.72
N GLN A 141 -9.12 -3.18 -8.59
CA GLN A 141 -9.48 -1.77 -8.75
C GLN A 141 -10.93 -1.62 -9.22
N LYS A 142 -11.34 -2.42 -10.21
CA LYS A 142 -12.72 -2.42 -10.72
C LYS A 142 -13.71 -2.99 -9.71
N LEU A 143 -13.35 -4.10 -9.02
CA LEU A 143 -14.21 -4.68 -7.99
C LEU A 143 -14.50 -3.68 -6.87
N ASN A 144 -13.49 -2.91 -6.46
CA ASN A 144 -13.61 -1.90 -5.42
C ASN A 144 -14.02 -0.52 -5.94
N ASN A 145 -14.32 -0.39 -7.24
CA ASN A 145 -14.71 0.87 -7.88
C ASN A 145 -13.77 2.02 -7.49
N LEU A 146 -12.45 1.87 -7.75
CA LEU A 146 -11.42 2.85 -7.45
C LEU A 146 -10.98 3.57 -8.74
N ASP A 147 -11.04 4.91 -8.75
CA ASP A 147 -10.58 5.73 -9.87
C ASP A 147 -9.06 5.99 -9.76
N THR A 148 -8.30 5.17 -10.47
CA THR A 148 -6.84 5.25 -10.52
C THR A 148 -6.30 6.41 -11.37
N THR A 149 -7.15 7.25 -11.95
CA THR A 149 -6.75 8.48 -12.64
C THR A 149 -6.62 9.68 -11.69
N LYS A 150 -7.12 9.58 -10.45
CA LYS A 150 -7.13 10.61 -9.42
C LYS A 150 -6.10 10.28 -8.32
N LEU A 151 -4.83 10.58 -8.61
CA LEU A 151 -3.69 10.23 -7.76
C LEU A 151 -2.99 11.46 -7.16
N ASP A 152 -3.65 12.61 -7.15
CA ASP A 152 -3.16 13.80 -6.45
C ASP A 152 -3.33 13.69 -4.92
N LEU A 153 -2.64 14.56 -4.21
CA LEU A 153 -2.58 14.57 -2.75
C LEU A 153 -3.95 14.60 -2.07
N CYS A 154 -4.89 15.42 -2.56
CA CYS A 154 -6.21 15.55 -1.95
C CYS A 154 -7.05 14.29 -2.09
N HIS A 155 -7.03 13.67 -3.28
CA HIS A 155 -7.75 12.41 -3.51
C HIS A 155 -7.12 11.26 -2.70
N LEU A 156 -5.77 11.18 -2.66
CA LEU A 156 -5.07 10.15 -1.89
C LEU A 156 -5.17 10.36 -0.38
N ALA A 157 -5.27 11.59 0.11
CA ALA A 157 -5.55 11.84 1.53
C ALA A 157 -6.95 11.36 1.94
N MET A 158 -7.92 11.39 1.00
CA MET A 158 -9.29 10.94 1.23
C MET A 158 -9.48 9.44 1.08
N GLU A 159 -8.82 8.79 0.13
CA GLU A 159 -9.03 7.39 -0.24
C GLU A 159 -7.75 6.71 -0.71
N ASN A 160 -7.35 5.62 -0.04
CA ASN A 160 -6.25 4.79 -0.53
C ASN A 160 -6.66 4.06 -1.81
N LYS A 161 -5.79 4.07 -2.80
CA LYS A 161 -5.98 3.38 -4.08
C LYS A 161 -4.90 2.34 -4.36
N LEU A 162 -3.86 2.32 -3.53
CA LEU A 162 -2.76 1.38 -3.66
C LEU A 162 -3.12 0.06 -2.97
N ILE A 163 -2.57 -1.02 -3.50
CA ILE A 163 -2.56 -2.35 -2.88
C ILE A 163 -1.09 -2.62 -2.51
N GLY A 164 -0.80 -2.81 -1.23
CA GLY A 164 0.56 -2.91 -0.71
C GLY A 164 1.46 -3.88 -1.50
N CYS A 165 0.97 -5.09 -1.79
CA CYS A 165 1.69 -6.12 -2.53
C CYS A 165 1.89 -5.84 -4.04
N THR A 166 1.35 -4.73 -4.57
CA THR A 166 1.54 -4.32 -5.97
C THR A 166 2.49 -3.14 -6.15
N VAL A 167 2.94 -2.50 -5.05
CA VAL A 167 3.75 -1.30 -5.12
C VAL A 167 5.21 -1.58 -5.47
N MET A 168 5.79 -0.68 -6.25
CA MET A 168 7.23 -0.49 -6.36
C MET A 168 7.53 1.00 -6.15
N PHE A 169 8.59 1.31 -5.41
CA PHE A 169 9.05 2.69 -5.22
C PHE A 169 10.57 2.78 -5.31
N ASN A 170 11.06 3.96 -5.69
CA ASN A 170 12.47 4.19 -5.92
C ASN A 170 13.23 4.61 -4.65
N ARG A 171 14.55 4.68 -4.77
CA ARG A 171 15.48 5.12 -3.72
C ARG A 171 15.12 6.51 -3.17
N ALA A 172 14.78 7.46 -4.04
CA ALA A 172 14.44 8.82 -3.61
C ALA A 172 13.19 8.86 -2.70
N LEU A 173 12.19 7.98 -2.95
CA LEU A 173 11.06 7.83 -2.05
C LEU A 173 11.46 7.12 -0.76
N TRP A 174 12.28 6.06 -0.84
CA TRP A 174 12.80 5.36 0.34
C TRP A 174 13.55 6.32 1.28
N GLU A 175 14.32 7.27 0.75
CA GLU A 175 15.03 8.29 1.54
C GLU A 175 14.08 9.23 2.29
N LYS A 176 12.87 9.44 1.78
CA LYS A 176 11.81 10.21 2.44
C LYS A 176 11.10 9.46 3.56
N LEU A 177 11.25 8.12 3.63
CA LEU A 177 10.55 7.29 4.62
C LEU A 177 11.34 7.26 5.95
N ASP A 178 11.47 8.40 6.62
CA ASP A 178 12.06 8.49 7.95
C ASP A 178 11.00 8.74 9.02
N ASN A 179 11.27 8.31 10.26
CA ASN A 179 10.46 8.59 11.44
C ASN A 179 8.96 8.26 11.26
N PHE A 180 8.65 6.96 11.17
CA PHE A 180 7.26 6.53 11.04
C PHE A 180 6.43 6.82 12.29
N PRO A 181 5.36 7.63 12.18
CA PRO A 181 4.45 7.88 13.29
C PRO A 181 3.75 6.59 13.75
N GLU A 182 3.39 6.53 15.03
CA GLU A 182 2.70 5.33 15.56
C GLU A 182 1.30 5.12 14.95
N LYS A 183 0.65 6.19 14.52
CA LYS A 183 -0.75 6.18 14.05
C LYS A 183 -0.87 6.38 12.55
N ILE A 184 -0.35 5.42 11.79
CA ILE A 184 -0.54 5.32 10.34
C ILE A 184 -1.64 4.30 10.06
N LYS A 185 -2.52 4.56 9.10
CA LYS A 185 -3.62 3.64 8.76
C LYS A 185 -3.13 2.41 8.03
N MET A 186 -2.30 2.59 6.97
CA MET A 186 -1.69 1.52 6.18
C MET A 186 -0.34 2.00 5.62
N HIS A 187 0.60 1.08 5.47
CA HIS A 187 1.94 1.35 4.96
C HIS A 187 1.95 1.83 3.50
N ASP A 188 1.15 1.20 2.65
CA ASP A 188 0.97 1.56 1.24
C ASP A 188 0.33 2.94 1.08
N TRP A 189 -0.66 3.26 1.91
CA TRP A 189 -1.28 4.57 1.92
C TRP A 189 -0.31 5.68 2.34
N TRP A 190 0.55 5.41 3.32
CA TRP A 190 1.60 6.35 3.71
C TRP A 190 2.57 6.64 2.57
N ILE A 191 3.02 5.59 1.86
CA ILE A 191 3.88 5.71 0.69
C ILE A 191 3.19 6.51 -0.43
N ALA A 192 1.88 6.29 -0.65
CA ALA A 192 1.11 7.07 -1.62
C ALA A 192 1.11 8.57 -1.29
N LEU A 193 0.94 8.94 0.00
CA LEU A 193 0.99 10.33 0.43
C LEU A 193 2.39 10.94 0.25
N VAL A 194 3.45 10.20 0.54
CA VAL A 194 4.83 10.64 0.29
C VAL A 194 5.06 10.87 -1.21
N GLY A 195 4.68 9.91 -2.04
CA GLY A 195 4.79 10.04 -3.50
C GLY A 195 4.01 11.24 -4.07
N ALA A 196 2.77 11.45 -3.60
CA ALA A 196 1.92 12.57 -4.04
C ALA A 196 2.40 13.93 -3.52
N SER A 197 3.11 13.99 -2.40
CA SER A 197 3.61 15.23 -1.83
C SER A 197 4.95 15.66 -2.41
N PHE A 198 5.83 14.72 -2.68
CA PHE A 198 7.23 15.02 -3.02
C PHE A 198 7.62 14.58 -4.44
N GLY A 199 6.71 13.95 -5.18
CA GLY A 199 7.09 13.43 -6.48
C GLY A 199 5.93 12.89 -7.31
N LYS A 200 5.96 11.58 -7.62
CA LYS A 200 5.06 10.94 -8.59
C LYS A 200 4.38 9.71 -8.02
N VAL A 201 3.09 9.57 -8.31
CA VAL A 201 2.30 8.35 -8.11
C VAL A 201 1.71 7.95 -9.45
N ALA A 202 1.90 6.71 -9.88
CA ALA A 202 1.36 6.23 -11.16
C ALA A 202 0.79 4.82 -11.06
N PHE A 203 -0.24 4.55 -11.85
CA PHE A 203 -0.94 3.28 -11.92
C PHE A 203 -0.58 2.52 -13.20
N LEU A 204 -0.14 1.28 -13.05
CA LEU A 204 0.04 0.31 -14.12
C LEU A 204 -1.25 -0.51 -14.27
N ASP A 205 -1.99 -0.30 -15.35
CA ASP A 205 -3.26 -1.01 -15.62
C ASP A 205 -2.99 -2.45 -16.11
N GLU A 206 -2.26 -3.21 -15.28
CA GLU A 206 -1.96 -4.62 -15.50
C GLU A 206 -2.13 -5.40 -14.20
N PRO A 207 -2.97 -6.46 -14.18
CA PRO A 207 -3.11 -7.35 -13.03
C PRO A 207 -1.99 -8.39 -13.02
N LEU A 208 -0.85 -8.05 -12.42
CA LEU A 208 0.37 -8.88 -12.36
C LEU A 208 0.48 -9.73 -11.09
N LEU A 209 -0.60 -9.82 -10.33
CA LEU A 209 -0.69 -10.52 -9.05
C LEU A 209 -2.02 -11.26 -8.94
N LEU A 210 -2.00 -12.48 -8.41
CA LEU A 210 -3.18 -13.17 -7.92
C LEU A 210 -3.33 -12.87 -6.43
N TYR A 211 -4.29 -11.98 -6.11
CA TYR A 211 -4.57 -11.56 -4.73
C TYR A 211 -5.50 -12.58 -4.07
N ARG A 212 -4.92 -13.39 -3.18
CA ARG A 212 -5.63 -14.50 -2.55
C ARG A 212 -6.54 -14.00 -1.44
N GLN A 213 -7.80 -14.45 -1.45
CA GLN A 213 -8.78 -14.16 -0.41
C GLN A 213 -9.02 -15.39 0.48
N HIS A 214 -8.79 -15.19 1.77
CA HIS A 214 -9.08 -16.17 2.83
C HIS A 214 -9.49 -15.43 4.11
N GLY A 215 -9.92 -16.15 5.16
CA GLY A 215 -10.46 -15.54 6.38
C GLY A 215 -9.49 -14.67 7.21
N GLY A 216 -8.20 -14.64 6.85
CA GLY A 216 -7.15 -13.86 7.52
C GLY A 216 -6.74 -12.57 6.82
N ASN A 217 -7.31 -12.24 5.65
CA ASN A 217 -6.92 -11.02 4.93
C ASN A 217 -7.30 -9.73 5.67
N GLN A 218 -6.40 -8.76 5.66
CA GLN A 218 -6.64 -7.40 6.20
C GLN A 218 -7.62 -6.60 5.32
N VAL A 219 -7.55 -6.79 4.00
CA VAL A 219 -8.39 -6.12 3.00
C VAL A 219 -8.97 -7.16 2.06
N GLY A 220 -10.28 -7.11 1.84
CA GLY A 220 -11.00 -7.97 0.88
C GLY A 220 -11.77 -7.14 -0.13
N GLY A 221 -11.93 -7.67 -1.34
CA GLY A 221 -12.80 -7.07 -2.35
C GLY A 221 -14.27 -7.28 -2.02
N VAL A 222 -15.09 -6.23 -2.09
CA VAL A 222 -16.55 -6.31 -1.92
C VAL A 222 -17.24 -5.64 -3.10
N SER A 223 -18.33 -6.26 -3.58
CA SER A 223 -19.15 -5.65 -4.61
C SER A 223 -19.78 -4.33 -4.15
N GLU A 224 -20.10 -3.43 -5.10
CA GLU A 224 -20.71 -2.12 -4.77
C GLU A 224 -22.01 -2.27 -3.97
N MET A 225 -22.82 -3.27 -4.26
CA MET A 225 -24.09 -3.55 -3.57
C MET A 225 -23.83 -4.05 -2.13
N GLU A 226 -22.83 -4.88 -1.92
CA GLU A 226 -22.41 -5.34 -0.59
C GLU A 226 -21.74 -4.22 0.20
N TYR A 227 -20.95 -3.38 -0.46
CA TYR A 227 -20.41 -2.14 0.09
C TYR A 227 -21.53 -1.23 0.62
N ILE A 228 -22.56 -0.94 -0.21
CA ILE A 228 -23.71 -0.11 0.19
C ILE A 228 -24.44 -0.74 1.38
N ARG A 229 -24.73 -2.06 1.32
CA ARG A 229 -25.45 -2.77 2.40
C ARG A 229 -24.67 -2.77 3.72
N ARG A 230 -23.38 -3.03 3.72
CA ARG A 230 -22.51 -2.95 4.90
C ARG A 230 -22.48 -1.54 5.47
N ASN A 231 -22.55 -0.56 4.60
CA ASN A 231 -22.33 0.83 4.94
C ASN A 231 -23.57 1.52 5.54
N ILE A 232 -24.77 1.16 5.13
CA ILE A 232 -26.01 1.68 5.74
C ILE A 232 -26.15 1.23 7.20
N THR A 233 -25.67 0.05 7.55
CA THR A 233 -25.78 -0.51 8.90
C THR A 233 -24.67 -0.04 9.85
N LYS A 234 -23.61 0.64 9.34
CA LYS A 234 -22.39 0.96 10.10
C LYS A 234 -21.95 2.43 9.99
N LEU A 235 -22.91 3.36 9.95
CA LEU A 235 -22.64 4.79 9.77
C LEU A 235 -21.61 5.35 10.77
N GLY A 236 -21.67 4.89 12.04
CA GLY A 236 -20.72 5.30 13.07
C GLY A 236 -19.28 4.86 12.78
N GLU A 237 -19.09 3.61 12.35
CA GLU A 237 -17.76 3.09 11.98
C GLU A 237 -17.20 3.83 10.76
N GLN A 238 -18.04 4.18 9.80
CA GLN A 238 -17.62 4.93 8.62
C GLN A 238 -17.26 6.37 8.89
N ARG A 239 -18.01 7.03 9.77
CA ARG A 239 -17.66 8.36 10.25
C ARG A 239 -16.31 8.32 10.96
N GLN A 240 -16.09 7.32 11.82
CA GLN A 240 -14.81 7.13 12.47
C GLN A 240 -13.69 6.90 11.46
N ALA A 241 -13.89 6.05 10.44
CA ALA A 241 -12.91 5.81 9.38
C ALA A 241 -12.56 7.08 8.58
N LEU A 242 -13.55 7.95 8.34
CA LEU A 242 -13.33 9.26 7.72
C LEU A 242 -12.51 10.19 8.62
N TYR A 243 -12.83 10.23 9.91
CA TYR A 243 -12.07 11.02 10.88
C TYR A 243 -10.65 10.49 11.08
N ASP A 244 -10.44 9.18 10.91
CA ASP A 244 -9.10 8.60 10.90
C ASP A 244 -8.29 9.01 9.66
N ASN A 245 -8.93 9.28 8.50
CA ASN A 245 -8.27 9.89 7.35
C ASN A 245 -7.82 11.33 7.66
N CYS A 246 -8.70 12.11 8.29
CA CYS A 246 -8.36 13.46 8.73
C CYS A 246 -7.19 13.44 9.74
N ARG A 247 -7.22 12.51 10.69
CA ARG A 247 -6.11 12.34 11.64
C ARG A 247 -4.80 11.94 10.96
N GLN A 248 -4.85 11.03 9.97
CA GLN A 248 -3.67 10.68 9.19
C GLN A 248 -3.07 11.88 8.46
N ALA A 249 -3.91 12.77 7.90
CA ALA A 249 -3.44 14.00 7.27
C ALA A 249 -2.72 14.93 8.27
N LYS A 250 -3.24 15.10 9.50
CA LYS A 250 -2.54 15.84 10.56
C LYS A 250 -1.19 15.22 10.89
N VAL A 251 -1.16 13.92 11.14
CA VAL A 251 0.07 13.17 11.45
C VAL A 251 1.08 13.29 10.31
N PHE A 252 0.61 13.31 9.05
CA PHE A 252 1.48 13.48 7.89
C PHE A 252 2.09 14.89 7.84
N VAL A 253 1.29 15.93 8.09
CA VAL A 253 1.79 17.31 8.18
C VAL A 253 2.79 17.44 9.32
N ASP A 254 2.49 16.92 10.51
CA ASP A 254 3.39 17.00 11.67
C ASP A 254 4.76 16.35 11.36
N ASN A 255 4.76 15.25 10.61
CA ASN A 255 5.98 14.51 10.25
C ASN A 255 6.81 15.22 9.17
N TYR A 256 6.16 15.92 8.22
CA TYR A 256 6.83 16.49 7.05
C TYR A 256 6.68 18.01 6.90
N ARG A 257 6.21 18.72 7.90
CA ARG A 257 5.87 20.17 7.85
C ARG A 257 6.96 21.03 7.22
N GLU A 258 8.22 20.79 7.58
CA GLU A 258 9.36 21.58 7.09
C GLU A 258 9.73 21.28 5.63
N GLN A 259 9.25 20.16 5.08
CA GLN A 259 9.52 19.71 3.71
C GLN A 259 8.34 19.97 2.76
N LEU A 260 7.13 20.09 3.29
CA LEU A 260 5.92 20.37 2.51
C LEU A 260 5.87 21.84 2.06
N SER A 261 5.28 22.11 0.89
CA SER A 261 4.96 23.47 0.49
C SER A 261 3.87 24.09 1.40
N GLU A 262 3.83 25.40 1.50
CA GLU A 262 2.80 26.12 2.28
C GLU A 262 1.38 25.73 1.84
N GLU A 263 1.17 25.49 0.55
CA GLU A 263 -0.11 25.06 0.02
C GLU A 263 -0.47 23.64 0.46
N GLN A 264 0.47 22.69 0.42
CA GLN A 264 0.25 21.32 0.90
C GLN A 264 -0.05 21.29 2.40
N VAL A 265 0.70 22.05 3.20
CA VAL A 265 0.44 22.22 4.64
C VAL A 265 -0.97 22.77 4.85
N ARG A 266 -1.34 23.85 4.16
CA ARG A 266 -2.65 24.48 4.26
C ARG A 266 -3.79 23.51 3.91
N LEU A 267 -3.65 22.75 2.82
CA LEU A 267 -4.66 21.78 2.36
C LEU A 267 -4.82 20.63 3.36
N LEU A 268 -3.72 20.02 3.77
CA LEU A 268 -3.76 18.88 4.69
C LEU A 268 -4.18 19.28 6.11
N ASP A 269 -3.73 20.43 6.63
CA ASP A 269 -4.18 20.97 7.92
C ASP A 269 -5.69 21.27 7.89
N MET A 270 -6.18 21.86 6.79
CA MET A 270 -7.61 22.12 6.60
C MET A 270 -8.43 20.83 6.60
N PHE A 271 -8.01 19.80 5.87
CA PHE A 271 -8.66 18.50 5.85
C PHE A 271 -8.54 17.79 7.20
N GLY A 272 -7.37 17.81 7.80
CA GLY A 272 -7.11 17.23 9.12
C GLY A 272 -7.99 17.80 10.23
N ASN A 273 -8.26 19.12 10.16
CA ASN A 273 -9.11 19.83 11.13
C ASN A 273 -10.61 19.82 10.76
N ALA A 274 -11.02 19.18 9.66
CA ALA A 274 -12.41 19.16 9.22
C ALA A 274 -13.40 18.68 10.32
N PRO A 275 -13.10 17.65 11.13
CA PRO A 275 -13.99 17.22 12.22
C PRO A 275 -14.27 18.30 13.27
N GLU A 276 -13.37 19.25 13.45
CA GLU A 276 -13.45 20.34 14.45
C GLU A 276 -14.16 21.58 13.92
N GLN A 277 -14.43 21.65 12.61
CA GLN A 277 -15.08 22.79 11.95
C GLN A 277 -16.60 22.68 12.03
N ASN A 278 -17.31 23.83 11.91
CA ASN A 278 -18.74 23.82 11.73
C ASN A 278 -19.14 23.16 10.40
N TRP A 279 -20.39 22.67 10.35
CA TRP A 279 -20.91 21.88 9.23
C TRP A 279 -20.69 22.53 7.85
N PHE A 280 -21.04 23.80 7.68
CA PHE A 280 -20.92 24.50 6.40
C PHE A 280 -19.46 24.62 5.95
N LYS A 281 -18.58 25.04 6.87
CA LYS A 281 -17.16 25.26 6.57
C LYS A 281 -16.46 23.98 6.17
N ARG A 282 -16.66 22.87 6.92
CA ARG A 282 -16.00 21.60 6.62
C ARG A 282 -16.46 21.01 5.28
N HIS A 283 -17.78 21.08 4.96
CA HIS A 283 -18.30 20.62 3.69
C HIS A 283 -17.75 21.42 2.52
N TYR A 284 -17.81 22.75 2.63
CA TYR A 284 -17.23 23.62 1.62
C TYR A 284 -15.74 23.29 1.40
N GLN A 285 -14.94 23.23 2.44
CA GLN A 285 -13.50 22.99 2.34
C GLN A 285 -13.18 21.63 1.74
N VAL A 286 -13.77 20.56 2.25
CA VAL A 286 -13.49 19.19 1.79
C VAL A 286 -13.83 19.03 0.30
N PHE A 287 -15.02 19.48 -0.14
CA PHE A 287 -15.43 19.27 -1.52
C PHE A 287 -14.85 20.30 -2.50
N HIS A 288 -14.65 21.54 -2.09
CA HIS A 288 -14.07 22.58 -2.94
C HIS A 288 -12.61 22.30 -3.27
N TYR A 289 -11.81 21.82 -2.31
CA TYR A 289 -10.40 21.54 -2.50
C TYR A 289 -10.12 20.10 -2.99
N GLY A 290 -11.15 19.36 -3.38
CA GLY A 290 -10.96 18.08 -4.07
C GLY A 290 -10.71 16.87 -3.18
N PHE A 291 -10.98 16.94 -1.88
CA PHE A 291 -10.95 15.76 -1.00
C PHE A 291 -12.17 14.86 -1.28
N LYS A 292 -12.08 14.09 -2.35
CA LYS A 292 -13.19 13.27 -2.86
C LYS A 292 -12.79 11.80 -2.96
N LYS A 293 -13.75 10.94 -2.67
CA LYS A 293 -13.66 9.52 -2.97
C LYS A 293 -14.05 9.23 -4.43
N THR A 294 -13.82 8.02 -4.86
CA THR A 294 -14.28 7.55 -6.17
C THR A 294 -15.81 7.42 -6.19
N GLY A 295 -16.42 7.94 -7.26
CA GLY A 295 -17.84 7.77 -7.57
C GLY A 295 -18.79 8.65 -6.74
N PHE A 296 -20.01 8.77 -7.26
CA PHE A 296 -21.04 9.63 -6.65
C PHE A 296 -21.51 9.13 -5.28
N VAL A 297 -21.79 7.82 -5.18
CA VAL A 297 -22.35 7.21 -3.96
C VAL A 297 -21.41 7.39 -2.75
N ARG A 298 -20.11 7.17 -2.95
CA ARG A 298 -19.11 7.34 -1.88
C ARG A 298 -18.95 8.80 -1.46
N ASN A 299 -19.02 9.73 -2.42
CA ASN A 299 -18.98 11.17 -2.12
C ASN A 299 -20.23 11.65 -1.41
N PHE A 300 -21.42 11.13 -1.80
CA PHE A 300 -22.65 11.40 -1.07
C PHE A 300 -22.58 10.84 0.36
N GLY A 301 -22.09 9.62 0.54
CA GLY A 301 -21.81 9.06 1.86
C GLY A 301 -20.84 9.94 2.68
N THR A 302 -19.75 10.43 2.07
CA THR A 302 -18.83 11.38 2.71
C THR A 302 -19.55 12.66 3.12
N PHE A 303 -20.43 13.20 2.26
CA PHE A 303 -21.20 14.39 2.58
C PHE A 303 -22.13 14.20 3.79
N VAL A 304 -22.77 13.05 3.91
CA VAL A 304 -23.65 12.73 5.06
C VAL A 304 -22.86 12.52 6.34
N LEU A 305 -21.65 11.94 6.24
CA LEU A 305 -20.82 11.56 7.39
C LEU A 305 -19.97 12.71 7.95
N LEU A 306 -19.64 13.69 7.13
CA LEU A 306 -18.98 14.91 7.56
C LEU A 306 -19.91 15.77 8.42
#